data_195bd0a6bdfce12253ad24258240b5ef
#
_entry.id   195bd0a6bdfce12253ad24258240b5ef
#
_cell.length_a   1.000
_cell.length_b   1.000
_cell.length_c   1.000
_cell.angle_alpha   90.00
_cell.angle_beta   90.00
_cell.angle_gamma   90.00
#
_symmetry.space_group_name_H-M   'P 1'
#
loop_
_entity.id
_entity.type
_entity.pdbx_description
1 polymer ?
#
loop_
_entity_poly.entity_id
_entity_poly.type
_entity_poly.pdbx_seq_one_letter_code
_entity_poly.pdbx_strand_id
1 'polypeptide(L)'
;DRLSAAEFEVGRFYYRIRWFPGAIDRLTTILRDDPEFSGRDGVYFYLGEAMVKVGREAEALPYYERLLKEFEQSEYLEETHKRIDTIKTAQAAKQTS
;
A
#
# COMPACT_ATOMS: atom_id res chain seq x y z
N ASP A 1 1.88 17.86 0.16
CA ASP A 1 2.70 18.98 -0.22
C ASP A 1 3.92 18.52 -1.04
N ARG A 2 4.80 19.45 -1.38
CA ARG A 2 5.96 19.15 -2.23
C ARG A 2 6.91 18.15 -1.56
N LEU A 3 7.08 18.26 -0.25
CA LEU A 3 7.95 17.35 0.48
C LEU A 3 7.38 15.93 0.49
N SER A 4 6.07 15.80 0.71
CA SER A 4 5.43 14.49 0.71
C SER A 4 5.49 13.84 -0.67
N ALA A 5 5.31 14.62 -1.74
CA ALA A 5 5.43 14.10 -3.10
C ALA A 5 6.84 13.56 -3.36
N ALA A 6 7.87 14.28 -2.89
CA ALA A 6 9.25 13.83 -3.03
C ALA A 6 9.50 12.54 -2.23
N GLU A 7 8.99 12.49 -0.99
CA GLU A 7 9.14 11.30 -0.15
C GLU A 7 8.42 10.10 -0.77
N PHE A 8 7.26 10.33 -1.40
CA PHE A 8 6.55 9.27 -2.10
C PHE A 8 7.41 8.68 -3.22
N GLU A 9 8.08 9.52 -4.00
CA GLU A 9 8.94 9.03 -5.08
C GLU A 9 10.12 8.22 -4.53
N VAL A 10 10.66 8.61 -3.38
CA VAL A 10 11.71 7.83 -2.72
C VAL A 10 11.18 6.46 -2.29
N GLY A 11 9.99 6.43 -1.69
CA GLY A 11 9.37 5.17 -1.29
C GLY A 11 9.12 4.25 -2.47
N ARG A 12 8.61 4.81 -3.58
CA ARG A 12 8.40 4.04 -4.80
C ARG A 12 9.72 3.51 -5.37
N PHE A 13 10.75 4.31 -5.33
CA PHE A 13 12.07 3.89 -5.80
C PHE A 13 12.57 2.68 -4.99
N TYR A 14 12.46 2.75 -3.66
CA TYR A 14 12.86 1.63 -2.81
C TYR A 14 12.05 0.38 -3.13
N TYR A 15 10.76 0.54 -3.40
CA TYR A 15 9.94 -0.60 -3.82
C TYR A 15 10.48 -1.21 -5.12
N ARG A 16 10.80 -0.38 -6.09
CA ARG A 16 11.28 -0.86 -7.40
C ARG A 16 12.60 -1.60 -7.31
N ILE A 17 13.52 -1.14 -6.46
CA ILE A 17 14.80 -1.84 -6.27
C ILE A 17 14.70 -2.98 -5.26
N ARG A 18 13.47 -3.30 -4.83
CA ARG A 18 13.14 -4.41 -3.95
C ARG A 18 13.69 -4.25 -2.53
N TRP A 19 13.93 -3.03 -2.10
CA TRP A 19 14.27 -2.76 -0.70
C TRP A 19 12.98 -2.42 0.04
N PHE A 20 12.20 -3.48 0.32
CA PHE A 20 10.85 -3.32 0.87
C PHE A 20 10.81 -2.73 2.26
N PRO A 21 11.71 -3.08 3.21
CA PRO A 21 11.70 -2.40 4.52
C PRO A 21 11.90 -0.89 4.40
N GLY A 22 12.78 -0.45 3.51
CA GLY A 22 12.99 0.98 3.27
C GLY A 22 11.75 1.65 2.68
N ALA A 23 11.08 0.96 1.73
CA ALA A 23 9.86 1.47 1.14
C ALA A 23 8.77 1.63 2.20
N ILE A 24 8.58 0.61 3.05
CA ILE A 24 7.57 0.64 4.11
C ILE A 24 7.83 1.79 5.06
N ASP A 25 9.08 1.98 5.46
CA ASP A 25 9.45 3.07 6.38
C ASP A 25 9.13 4.44 5.80
N ARG A 26 9.55 4.69 4.56
CA ARG A 26 9.32 5.99 3.90
C ARG A 26 7.84 6.28 3.71
N LEU A 27 7.10 5.28 3.22
CA LEU A 27 5.68 5.47 2.92
C LEU A 27 4.86 5.63 4.20
N THR A 28 5.19 4.88 5.26
CA THR A 28 4.52 5.02 6.56
C THR A 28 4.75 6.41 7.14
N THR A 29 5.96 6.93 6.99
CA THR A 29 6.31 8.28 7.48
C THR A 29 5.43 9.34 6.84
N ILE A 30 5.11 9.22 5.55
CA ILE A 30 4.23 10.18 4.88
C ILE A 30 2.85 10.21 5.55
N LEU A 31 2.28 9.03 5.80
CA LEU A 31 0.95 8.96 6.42
C LEU A 31 0.95 9.55 7.83
N ARG A 32 2.04 9.39 8.56
CA ARG A 32 2.16 9.95 9.91
C ARG A 32 2.34 11.46 9.90
N ASP A 33 3.21 11.96 9.03
CA ASP A 33 3.62 13.36 9.05
C ASP A 33 2.74 14.27 8.19
N ASP A 34 2.05 13.71 7.19
CA ASP A 34 1.18 14.49 6.31
C ASP A 34 -0.09 13.71 6.02
N PRO A 35 -0.97 13.57 7.02
CA PRO A 35 -2.18 12.75 6.86
C PRO A 35 -3.16 13.26 5.80
N GLU A 36 -2.99 14.49 5.31
CA GLU A 36 -3.84 15.06 4.27
C GLU A 36 -3.18 15.04 2.88
N PHE A 37 -2.05 14.37 2.74
CA PHE A 37 -1.36 14.30 1.45
C PHE A 37 -2.32 13.80 0.36
N SER A 38 -2.43 14.55 -0.74
CA SER A 38 -3.38 14.22 -1.81
C SER A 38 -3.02 12.95 -2.57
N GLY A 39 -1.77 12.53 -2.51
CA GLY A 39 -1.29 11.31 -3.16
C GLY A 39 -1.33 10.07 -2.28
N ARG A 40 -2.17 10.07 -1.23
CA ARG A 40 -2.24 8.93 -0.31
C ARG A 40 -2.66 7.63 -0.98
N ASP A 41 -3.40 7.71 -2.10
CA ASP A 41 -3.79 6.49 -2.80
C ASP A 41 -2.56 5.70 -3.25
N GLY A 42 -1.57 6.38 -3.82
CA GLY A 42 -0.31 5.73 -4.18
C GLY A 42 0.45 5.21 -2.97
N VAL A 43 0.40 5.98 -1.86
CA VAL A 43 1.05 5.55 -0.61
C VAL A 43 0.42 4.26 -0.09
N TYR A 44 -0.90 4.21 -0.03
CA TYR A 44 -1.62 3.00 0.41
C TYR A 44 -1.30 1.82 -0.50
N PHE A 45 -1.33 2.05 -1.81
CA PHE A 45 -1.09 0.97 -2.77
C PHE A 45 0.32 0.37 -2.60
N TYR A 46 1.35 1.21 -2.59
CA TYR A 46 2.72 0.70 -2.50
C TYR A 46 3.05 0.15 -1.11
N LEU A 47 2.43 0.69 -0.05
CA LEU A 47 2.55 0.06 1.26
C LEU A 47 1.98 -1.36 1.23
N GLY A 48 0.78 -1.52 0.68
CA GLY A 48 0.18 -2.83 0.54
C GLY A 48 1.07 -3.77 -0.25
N GLU A 49 1.55 -3.30 -1.40
CA GLU A 49 2.40 -4.11 -2.26
C GLU A 49 3.70 -4.53 -1.56
N ALA A 50 4.36 -3.60 -0.85
CA ALA A 50 5.59 -3.90 -0.14
C ALA A 50 5.35 -4.90 1.00
N MET A 51 4.24 -4.76 1.70
CA MET A 51 3.89 -5.68 2.78
C MET A 51 3.62 -7.09 2.26
N VAL A 52 2.94 -7.20 1.11
CA VAL A 52 2.73 -8.49 0.46
C VAL A 52 4.08 -9.13 0.12
N LYS A 53 5.01 -8.34 -0.39
CA LYS A 53 6.34 -8.84 -0.78
C LYS A 53 7.12 -9.41 0.39
N VAL A 54 6.93 -8.89 1.59
CA VAL A 54 7.62 -9.39 2.78
C VAL A 54 6.78 -10.37 3.60
N GLY A 55 5.66 -10.84 3.04
CA GLY A 55 4.85 -11.87 3.70
C GLY A 55 3.93 -11.34 4.79
N ARG A 56 3.60 -10.05 4.78
CA ARG A 56 2.73 -9.42 5.78
C ARG A 56 1.38 -9.04 5.16
N GLU A 57 0.75 -10.01 4.50
CA GLU A 57 -0.49 -9.79 3.76
C GLU A 57 -1.63 -9.28 4.64
N ALA A 58 -1.73 -9.78 5.87
CA ALA A 58 -2.79 -9.32 6.77
C ALA A 58 -2.66 -7.83 7.09
N GLU A 59 -1.44 -7.31 7.15
CA GLU A 59 -1.19 -5.89 7.39
C GLU A 59 -1.39 -5.05 6.13
N ALA A 60 -1.29 -5.67 4.95
CA ALA A 60 -1.53 -4.97 3.69
C ALA A 60 -3.01 -4.64 3.49
N LEU A 61 -3.91 -5.53 3.93
CA LEU A 61 -5.35 -5.37 3.69
C LEU A 61 -5.91 -4.02 4.13
N PRO A 62 -5.64 -3.52 5.36
CA PRO A 62 -6.19 -2.22 5.77
C PRO A 62 -5.79 -1.08 4.84
N TYR A 63 -4.57 -1.10 4.30
CA TYR A 63 -4.12 -0.05 3.39
C TYR A 63 -4.86 -0.12 2.06
N TYR A 64 -5.03 -1.32 1.50
CA TYR A 64 -5.80 -1.50 0.28
C TYR A 64 -7.26 -1.07 0.48
N GLU A 65 -7.85 -1.42 1.62
CA GLU A 65 -9.24 -1.07 1.91
C GLU A 65 -9.42 0.43 2.08
N ARG A 66 -8.45 1.10 2.71
CA ARG A 66 -8.48 2.55 2.83
C ARG A 66 -8.41 3.23 1.47
N LEU A 67 -7.61 2.68 0.55
CA LEU A 67 -7.53 3.20 -0.81
C LEU A 67 -8.91 3.18 -1.46
N LEU A 68 -9.60 2.05 -1.41
CA LEU A 68 -10.91 1.92 -2.02
C LEU A 68 -11.93 2.87 -1.38
N LYS A 69 -11.86 3.06 -0.07
CA LYS A 69 -12.80 3.89 0.66
C LYS A 69 -12.59 5.37 0.42
N GLU A 70 -11.32 5.80 0.40
CA GLU A 70 -10.98 7.23 0.37
C GLU A 70 -10.75 7.78 -1.04
N PHE A 71 -10.48 6.94 -2.02
CA PHE A 71 -10.09 7.39 -3.37
C PHE A 71 -10.87 6.65 -4.45
N GLU A 72 -12.11 7.04 -4.64
CA GLU A 72 -13.01 6.37 -5.57
C GLU A 72 -12.61 6.50 -7.04
N GLN A 73 -11.67 7.37 -7.35
CA GLN A 73 -11.23 7.58 -8.73
C GLN A 73 -9.74 7.34 -8.92
N SER A 74 -9.12 6.60 -7.99
CA SER A 74 -7.70 6.33 -8.06
C SER A 74 -7.36 5.43 -9.26
N GLU A 75 -6.20 5.68 -9.86
CA GLU A 75 -5.67 4.81 -10.93
C GLU A 75 -5.32 3.41 -10.42
N TYR A 76 -5.24 3.23 -9.08
CA TYR A 76 -4.85 1.94 -8.48
C TYR A 76 -6.04 1.07 -8.10
N LEU A 77 -7.27 1.49 -8.37
CA LEU A 77 -8.47 0.74 -7.92
C LEU A 77 -8.52 -0.70 -8.43
N GLU A 78 -8.28 -0.88 -9.71
CA GLU A 78 -8.40 -2.21 -10.32
C GLU A 78 -7.40 -3.19 -9.72
N GLU A 79 -6.14 -2.78 -9.62
CA GLU A 79 -5.11 -3.64 -9.04
C GLU A 79 -5.37 -3.89 -7.55
N THR A 80 -5.85 -2.87 -6.84
CA THR A 80 -6.16 -3.01 -5.42
C THR A 80 -7.27 -4.04 -5.20
N HIS A 81 -8.33 -4.01 -6.02
CA HIS A 81 -9.38 -5.03 -5.95
C HIS A 81 -8.82 -6.43 -6.15
N LYS A 82 -7.95 -6.60 -7.13
CA LYS A 82 -7.32 -7.89 -7.39
C LYS A 82 -6.51 -8.39 -6.21
N ARG A 83 -5.74 -7.50 -5.58
CA ARG A 83 -4.91 -7.87 -4.44
C ARG A 83 -5.77 -8.28 -3.24
N ILE A 84 -6.83 -7.52 -2.96
CA ILE A 84 -7.75 -7.85 -1.87
C ILE A 84 -8.36 -9.24 -2.09
N ASP A 85 -8.85 -9.50 -3.29
CA ASP A 85 -9.46 -10.80 -3.61
C ASP A 85 -8.45 -11.93 -3.42
N THR A 86 -7.24 -11.75 -3.90
CA THR A 86 -6.18 -12.77 -3.76
C THR A 86 -5.89 -13.06 -2.29
N ILE A 87 -5.74 -12.00 -1.48
CA ILE A 87 -5.41 -12.16 -0.06
C ILE A 87 -6.55 -12.84 0.68
N LYS A 88 -7.79 -12.38 0.46
CA LYS A 88 -8.95 -12.94 1.14
C LYS A 88 -9.20 -14.39 0.76
N THR A 89 -8.99 -14.73 -0.52
CA THR A 89 -9.11 -16.11 -0.98
C THR A 89 -8.08 -17.00 -0.30
N ALA A 90 -6.84 -16.53 -0.20
CA ALA A 90 -5.77 -17.30 0.46
C ALA A 90 -6.06 -17.46 1.95
N GLN A 91 -6.58 -16.42 2.62
CA GLN A 91 -6.95 -16.52 4.04
C GLN A 91 -8.09 -17.51 4.25
N ALA A 92 -9.08 -17.50 3.39
CA ALA A 92 -10.20 -18.44 3.48
C ALA A 92 -9.72 -19.88 3.29
N ALA A 93 -8.80 -20.11 2.36
CA ALA A 93 -8.23 -21.43 2.12
C ALA A 93 -7.49 -21.96 3.36
N LYS A 94 -6.77 -21.09 4.05
CA LYS A 94 -6.06 -21.47 5.27
C LYS A 94 -7.01 -21.84 6.39
N GLN A 95 -8.17 -21.17 6.47
CA GLN A 95 -9.15 -21.44 7.51
C GLN A 95 -9.87 -22.77 7.33
N THR A 96 -9.96 -23.25 6.09
CA THR A 96 -10.67 -24.49 5.78
C THR A 96 -9.78 -25.72 5.76
N SER A 97 -8.47 -25.52 5.88
CA SER A 97 -7.53 -26.63 5.96
C SER A 97 -7.09 -26.89 7.40
#